data_441a0d6a7cb7e6081eeea101ee3836bd
#
_entry.id   441a0d6a7cb7e6081eeea101ee3836bd
#
_cell.length_a   1.000
_cell.length_b   1.000
_cell.length_c   1.000
_cell.angle_alpha   90.00
_cell.angle_beta   90.00
_cell.angle_gamma   90.00
#
_symmetry.space_group_name_H-M   'P 1'
#
loop_
_entity.id
_entity.type
_entity.pdbx_description
1 polymer ?
#
loop_
_entity_poly.entity_id
_entity_poly.type
_entity_poly.pdbx_seq_one_letter_code
_entity_poly.pdbx_strand_id
1 'polypeptide(L)'
;MPMHSTSKQLWRDVQVFDGLAQLDEVMNVLVEDGRIAGLWPSRTFDEALAQGAACAGRGGVMTPGLVDCHTHLVYAGNRAGEFEQRLEGVSYETIARNGGGILSSVRAARAASEDELIAASLPRLDALLAD
;
A
#
# COMPACT_ATOMS: atom_id res chain seq x y z
N MET A 1 26.01 18.34 -12.99
CA MET A 1 25.47 17.66 -11.81
C MET A 1 24.15 18.30 -11.48
N PRO A 2 23.00 17.59 -11.52
CA PRO A 2 21.77 18.20 -11.03
C PRO A 2 21.92 18.44 -9.53
N MET A 3 21.75 19.68 -9.12
CA MET A 3 21.58 20.04 -7.71
C MET A 3 20.34 19.29 -7.22
N HIS A 4 20.50 18.28 -6.36
CA HIS A 4 19.38 17.70 -5.64
C HIS A 4 18.75 18.84 -4.83
N SER A 5 17.59 19.30 -5.29
CA SER A 5 16.76 20.17 -4.47
C SER A 5 16.42 19.37 -3.23
N THR A 6 16.98 19.74 -2.08
CA THR A 6 16.61 19.16 -0.79
C THR A 6 15.11 19.39 -0.61
N SER A 7 14.34 18.29 -0.63
CA SER A 7 12.91 18.41 -0.42
C SER A 7 12.63 18.40 1.07
N LYS A 8 12.23 19.56 1.59
CA LYS A 8 11.83 19.70 2.99
C LYS A 8 10.31 19.83 3.05
N GLN A 9 9.66 18.92 3.77
CA GLN A 9 8.21 18.81 3.87
C GLN A 9 7.78 18.77 5.33
N LEU A 10 6.71 19.51 5.66
CA LEU A 10 6.13 19.53 6.99
C LEU A 10 4.70 19.00 6.95
N TRP A 11 4.45 17.97 7.73
CA TRP A 11 3.12 17.47 8.04
C TRP A 11 2.70 18.04 9.38
N ARG A 12 1.54 18.74 9.41
CA ARG A 12 1.08 19.46 10.59
C ARG A 12 -0.09 18.81 11.28
N ASP A 13 -0.09 18.88 12.59
CA ASP A 13 -1.22 18.47 13.43
C ASP A 13 -1.70 17.04 13.13
N VAL A 14 -0.77 16.11 12.94
CA VAL A 14 -1.07 14.71 12.62
C VAL A 14 -1.08 13.85 13.89
N GLN A 15 -2.00 12.92 13.95
CA GLN A 15 -1.98 11.86 14.95
C GLN A 15 -1.03 10.76 14.48
N VAL A 16 0.05 10.52 15.22
CA VAL A 16 1.06 9.53 14.84
C VAL A 16 0.82 8.20 15.53
N PHE A 17 0.85 7.13 14.76
CA PHE A 17 0.95 5.74 15.22
C PHE A 17 2.32 5.21 14.78
N ASP A 18 3.16 4.80 15.73
CA ASP A 18 4.57 4.45 15.46
C ASP A 18 4.78 3.00 15.00
N GLY A 19 3.70 2.26 14.84
CA GLY A 19 3.68 0.83 14.51
C GLY A 19 3.40 -0.06 15.74
N LEU A 20 3.49 0.48 16.95
CA LEU A 20 3.21 -0.22 18.21
C LEU A 20 2.08 0.46 18.98
N ALA A 21 2.11 1.79 19.05
CA ALA A 21 1.14 2.58 19.78
C ALA A 21 0.85 3.91 19.08
N GLN A 22 -0.30 4.49 19.39
CA GLN A 22 -0.62 5.86 19.06
C GLN A 22 0.10 6.78 20.04
N LEU A 23 0.75 7.84 19.54
CA LEU A 23 1.31 8.87 20.39
C LEU A 23 0.18 9.69 21.03
N ASP A 24 0.36 10.05 22.32
CA ASP A 24 -0.68 10.74 23.10
C ASP A 24 -0.99 12.15 22.59
N GLU A 25 -0.04 12.77 21.90
CA GLU A 25 -0.16 14.15 21.44
C GLU A 25 -0.22 14.21 19.89
N VAL A 26 -0.91 15.23 19.41
CA VAL A 26 -0.88 15.61 17.99
C VAL A 26 0.48 16.22 17.67
N MET A 27 1.09 15.76 16.58
CA MET A 27 2.48 16.02 16.24
C MET A 27 2.61 16.86 14.96
N ASN A 28 3.71 17.60 14.86
CA ASN A 28 4.26 18.06 13.59
C ASN A 28 5.44 17.17 13.21
N VAL A 29 5.46 16.72 11.97
CA VAL A 29 6.48 15.82 11.42
C VAL A 29 7.21 16.49 10.28
N LEU A 30 8.51 16.66 10.43
CA LEU A 30 9.38 17.21 9.40
C LEU A 30 10.08 16.08 8.66
N VAL A 31 9.98 16.11 7.34
CA VAL A 31 10.67 15.17 6.44
C VAL A 31 11.67 15.94 5.60
N GLU A 32 12.92 15.53 5.59
CA GLU A 32 13.99 16.07 4.75
C GLU A 32 14.61 14.92 3.95
N ASP A 33 14.68 15.09 2.65
CA ASP A 33 15.27 14.12 1.72
C ASP A 33 14.74 12.67 1.91
N GLY A 34 13.41 12.56 2.11
CA GLY A 34 12.74 11.27 2.30
C GLY A 34 12.95 10.62 3.67
N ARG A 35 13.51 11.35 4.64
CA ARG A 35 13.73 10.86 6.01
C ARG A 35 13.01 11.75 7.02
N ILE A 36 12.50 11.15 8.08
CA ILE A 36 11.94 11.90 9.20
C ILE A 36 13.11 12.61 9.92
N ALA A 37 13.14 13.94 9.79
CA ALA A 37 14.13 14.78 10.45
C ALA A 37 13.76 15.09 11.90
N GLY A 38 12.44 15.07 12.23
CA GLY A 38 12.00 15.24 13.59
C GLY A 38 10.49 15.16 13.75
N LEU A 39 10.07 14.93 15.02
CA LEU A 39 8.70 14.96 15.49
C LEU A 39 8.63 15.86 16.72
N TRP A 40 7.63 16.73 16.76
CA TRP A 40 7.39 17.62 17.91
C TRP A 40 5.90 17.74 18.18
N PRO A 41 5.49 17.84 19.45
CA PRO A 41 4.11 18.16 19.79
C PRO A 41 3.68 19.46 19.14
N SER A 42 2.51 19.47 18.50
CA SER A 42 2.03 20.66 17.76
C SER A 42 1.92 21.89 18.64
N ARG A 43 1.56 21.72 19.91
CA ARG A 43 1.40 22.83 20.89
C ARG A 43 2.70 23.54 21.27
N THR A 44 3.86 22.90 21.09
CA THR A 44 5.19 23.43 21.45
C THR A 44 6.12 23.54 20.27
N PHE A 45 5.59 23.40 19.05
CA PHE A 45 6.38 23.39 17.84
C PHE A 45 6.97 24.78 17.55
N ASP A 46 8.28 24.83 17.34
CA ASP A 46 8.97 26.04 16.91
C ASP A 46 8.96 26.11 15.36
N GLU A 47 8.28 27.10 14.81
CA GLU A 47 8.18 27.33 13.37
C GLU A 47 9.54 27.54 12.68
N ALA A 48 10.55 27.99 13.42
CA ALA A 48 11.90 28.16 12.88
C ALA A 48 12.51 26.83 12.40
N LEU A 49 12.13 25.69 13.02
CA LEU A 49 12.58 24.36 12.63
C LEU A 49 12.10 23.97 11.23
N ALA A 50 10.96 24.49 10.81
CA ALA A 50 10.35 24.21 9.51
C ALA A 50 10.66 25.28 8.45
N GLN A 51 11.61 26.18 8.70
CA GLN A 51 11.95 27.21 7.73
C GLN A 51 12.34 26.58 6.38
N GLY A 52 11.69 27.03 5.32
CA GLY A 52 11.88 26.52 3.96
C GLY A 52 11.15 25.21 3.65
N ALA A 53 10.39 24.64 4.60
CA ALA A 53 9.60 23.45 4.35
C ALA A 53 8.28 23.79 3.65
N ALA A 54 7.91 22.99 2.65
CA ALA A 54 6.56 23.00 2.09
C ALA A 54 5.59 22.29 3.04
N CYS A 55 4.39 22.84 3.22
CA CYS A 55 3.33 22.12 3.96
C CYS A 55 2.83 20.95 3.09
N ALA A 56 3.13 19.73 3.49
CA ALA A 56 2.73 18.51 2.77
C ALA A 56 1.30 18.07 3.13
N GLY A 57 0.82 18.43 4.34
CA GLY A 57 -0.52 18.12 4.79
C GLY A 57 -0.77 18.61 6.22
N ARG A 58 -2.06 18.55 6.62
CA ARG A 58 -2.50 18.93 7.97
C ARG A 58 -3.60 17.99 8.45
N GLY A 59 -3.50 17.55 9.70
CA GLY A 59 -4.47 16.63 10.32
C GLY A 59 -4.34 15.20 9.79
N GLY A 60 -5.29 14.36 10.18
CA GLY A 60 -5.31 12.94 9.82
C GLY A 60 -4.38 12.08 10.68
N VAL A 61 -4.16 10.86 10.23
CA VAL A 61 -3.32 9.86 10.91
C VAL A 61 -2.09 9.57 10.05
N MET A 62 -0.94 9.53 10.69
CA MET A 62 0.32 9.12 10.08
C MET A 62 0.76 7.79 10.68
N THR A 63 1.00 6.81 9.83
CA THR A 63 1.48 5.47 10.21
C THR A 63 2.75 5.14 9.46
N PRO A 64 3.55 4.17 9.91
CA PRO A 64 4.52 3.52 9.03
C PRO A 64 3.84 3.00 7.77
N GLY A 65 4.57 2.93 6.66
CA GLY A 65 4.06 2.33 5.43
C GLY A 65 3.57 0.91 5.68
N LEU A 66 2.45 0.55 5.08
CA LEU A 66 1.92 -0.80 5.19
C LEU A 66 2.87 -1.81 4.53
N VAL A 67 3.03 -2.96 5.16
CA VAL A 67 3.79 -4.08 4.60
C VAL A 67 2.80 -5.20 4.28
N ASP A 68 2.59 -5.46 2.99
CA ASP A 68 1.81 -6.62 2.57
C ASP A 68 2.67 -7.87 2.67
N CYS A 69 2.33 -8.74 3.62
CA CYS A 69 3.05 -9.97 3.87
C CYS A 69 2.53 -11.15 3.05
N HIS A 70 1.41 -11.00 2.34
CA HIS A 70 0.79 -12.10 1.59
C HIS A 70 -0.08 -11.56 0.46
N THR A 71 0.50 -11.49 -0.74
CA THR A 71 -0.21 -11.15 -1.96
C THR A 71 0.06 -12.16 -3.07
N HIS A 72 -1.01 -12.61 -3.74
CA HIS A 72 -0.92 -13.45 -4.93
C HIS A 72 -0.71 -12.59 -6.17
N LEU A 73 0.53 -12.25 -6.46
CA LEU A 73 0.90 -11.37 -7.57
C LEU A 73 0.98 -12.12 -8.91
N VAL A 74 1.65 -13.27 -8.91
CA VAL A 74 1.94 -14.04 -10.13
C VAL A 74 0.92 -15.17 -10.30
N TYR A 75 0.01 -15.00 -11.25
CA TYR A 75 -0.96 -16.02 -11.66
C TYR A 75 -1.52 -15.71 -13.05
N ALA A 76 -2.01 -16.75 -13.73
CA ALA A 76 -2.78 -16.63 -14.96
C ALA A 76 -4.26 -16.95 -14.74
N GLY A 77 -5.10 -16.52 -15.69
CA GLY A 77 -6.54 -16.67 -15.61
C GLY A 77 -7.18 -15.78 -14.55
N ASN A 78 -8.48 -15.98 -14.34
CA ASN A 78 -9.23 -15.33 -13.28
C ASN A 78 -10.35 -16.25 -12.78
N ARG A 79 -10.97 -15.88 -11.69
CA ARG A 79 -12.08 -16.63 -11.08
C ARG A 79 -13.35 -15.80 -10.95
N ALA A 80 -13.52 -14.80 -11.82
CA ALA A 80 -14.68 -13.91 -11.80
C ALA A 80 -16.01 -14.69 -11.93
N GLY A 81 -16.10 -15.66 -12.85
CA GLY A 81 -17.28 -16.50 -12.99
C GLY A 81 -17.55 -17.40 -11.77
N GLU A 82 -16.53 -17.81 -11.02
CA GLU A 82 -16.75 -18.51 -9.75
C GLU A 82 -17.29 -17.58 -8.67
N PHE A 83 -16.84 -16.33 -8.67
CA PHE A 83 -17.35 -15.32 -7.76
C PHE A 83 -18.84 -15.02 -8.04
N GLU A 84 -19.22 -14.89 -9.31
CA GLU A 84 -20.61 -14.73 -9.75
C GLU A 84 -21.47 -15.90 -9.27
N GLN A 85 -21.06 -17.16 -9.51
CA GLN A 85 -21.76 -18.33 -9.03
C GLN A 85 -21.95 -18.33 -7.49
N ARG A 86 -20.97 -17.82 -6.73
CA ARG A 86 -21.11 -17.68 -5.27
C ARG A 86 -22.15 -16.63 -4.88
N LEU A 87 -22.25 -15.54 -5.63
CA LEU A 87 -23.31 -14.54 -5.42
C LEU A 87 -24.70 -15.10 -5.72
N GLU A 88 -24.79 -16.04 -6.66
CA GLU A 88 -26.03 -16.79 -6.98
C GLU A 88 -26.34 -17.90 -5.97
N GLY A 89 -25.50 -18.09 -4.94
CA GLY A 89 -25.70 -19.08 -3.88
C GLY A 89 -25.12 -20.45 -4.13
N VAL A 90 -24.31 -20.63 -5.19
CA VAL A 90 -23.61 -21.90 -5.45
C VAL A 90 -22.53 -22.13 -4.40
N SER A 91 -22.53 -23.33 -3.80
CA SER A 91 -21.54 -23.65 -2.76
C SER A 91 -20.13 -23.80 -3.34
N TYR A 92 -19.13 -23.48 -2.52
CA TYR A 92 -17.72 -23.67 -2.90
C TYR A 92 -17.40 -25.13 -3.30
N GLU A 93 -18.01 -26.09 -2.60
CA GLU A 93 -17.84 -27.51 -2.92
C GLU A 93 -18.35 -27.86 -4.33
N THR A 94 -19.48 -27.30 -4.73
CA THR A 94 -20.04 -27.51 -6.07
C THR A 94 -19.12 -26.90 -7.13
N ILE A 95 -18.66 -25.69 -6.92
CA ILE A 95 -17.68 -25.02 -7.82
C ILE A 95 -16.41 -25.87 -7.95
N ALA A 96 -15.87 -26.35 -6.83
CA ALA A 96 -14.66 -27.15 -6.83
C ALA A 96 -14.85 -28.50 -7.55
N ARG A 97 -15.98 -29.19 -7.33
CA ARG A 97 -16.33 -30.44 -8.04
C ARG A 97 -16.43 -30.25 -9.55
N ASN A 98 -16.91 -29.09 -9.98
CA ASN A 98 -17.02 -28.70 -11.40
C ASN A 98 -15.68 -28.23 -12.00
N GLY A 99 -14.58 -28.42 -11.29
CA GLY A 99 -13.24 -28.11 -11.77
C GLY A 99 -12.78 -26.68 -11.50
N GLY A 100 -13.50 -25.91 -10.71
CA GLY A 100 -13.13 -24.59 -10.22
C GLY A 100 -12.21 -24.64 -8.99
N GLY A 101 -12.16 -23.56 -8.25
CA GLY A 101 -11.34 -23.42 -7.06
C GLY A 101 -9.85 -23.29 -7.37
N ILE A 102 -9.02 -23.66 -6.39
CA ILE A 102 -7.55 -23.54 -6.51
C ILE A 102 -6.99 -24.31 -7.69
N LEU A 103 -7.59 -25.45 -8.04
CA LEU A 103 -7.13 -26.28 -9.16
C LEU A 103 -7.29 -25.57 -10.51
N SER A 104 -8.30 -24.73 -10.69
CA SER A 104 -8.45 -23.94 -11.91
C SER A 104 -7.32 -22.90 -12.04
N SER A 105 -6.96 -22.23 -10.96
CA SER A 105 -5.83 -21.30 -10.92
C SER A 105 -4.49 -21.99 -11.18
N VAL A 106 -4.28 -23.19 -10.59
CA VAL A 106 -3.05 -23.97 -10.82
C VAL A 106 -2.94 -24.40 -12.28
N ARG A 107 -4.04 -24.87 -12.88
CA ARG A 107 -4.04 -25.25 -14.31
C ARG A 107 -3.75 -24.06 -15.22
N ALA A 108 -4.39 -22.91 -14.97
CA ALA A 108 -4.17 -21.72 -15.75
C ALA A 108 -2.70 -21.21 -15.65
N ALA A 109 -2.15 -21.18 -14.44
CA ALA A 109 -0.77 -20.77 -14.23
C ALA A 109 0.25 -21.73 -14.88
N ARG A 110 -0.03 -23.03 -14.86
CA ARG A 110 0.84 -24.04 -15.51
C ARG A 110 0.74 -24.05 -17.04
N ALA A 111 -0.38 -23.61 -17.60
CA ALA A 111 -0.59 -23.55 -19.04
C ALA A 111 -0.02 -22.26 -19.66
N ALA A 112 0.17 -21.21 -18.84
CA ALA A 112 0.71 -19.94 -19.30
C ALA A 112 2.23 -20.02 -19.47
N SER A 113 2.76 -19.33 -20.47
CA SER A 113 4.19 -19.09 -20.63
C SER A 113 4.70 -18.10 -19.59
N GLU A 114 6.02 -18.02 -19.43
CA GLU A 114 6.66 -17.06 -18.53
C GLU A 114 6.33 -15.61 -18.95
N ASP A 115 6.39 -15.32 -20.26
CA ASP A 115 6.08 -13.98 -20.79
C ASP A 115 4.62 -13.59 -20.50
N GLU A 116 3.67 -14.51 -20.62
CA GLU A 116 2.26 -14.26 -20.27
C GLU A 116 2.08 -14.02 -18.79
N LEU A 117 2.78 -14.75 -17.93
CA LEU A 117 2.75 -14.54 -16.48
C LEU A 117 3.33 -13.18 -16.09
N ILE A 118 4.46 -12.78 -16.72
CA ILE A 118 5.06 -11.46 -16.51
C ILE A 118 4.08 -10.36 -16.94
N ALA A 119 3.59 -10.43 -18.18
CA ALA A 119 2.66 -9.44 -18.73
C ALA A 119 1.39 -9.28 -17.89
N ALA A 120 0.85 -10.38 -17.35
CA ALA A 120 -0.32 -10.36 -16.49
C ALA A 120 -0.02 -9.82 -15.08
N SER A 121 1.21 -9.96 -14.59
CA SER A 121 1.59 -9.58 -13.22
C SER A 121 2.01 -8.11 -13.10
N LEU A 122 2.63 -7.54 -14.13
CA LEU A 122 3.09 -6.15 -14.09
C LEU A 122 2.00 -5.12 -13.74
N PRO A 123 0.79 -5.16 -14.33
CA PRO A 123 -0.26 -4.20 -13.95
C PRO A 123 -0.72 -4.33 -12.49
N ARG A 124 -0.64 -5.54 -11.91
CA ARG A 124 -0.96 -5.77 -10.50
C ARG A 124 0.12 -5.21 -9.59
N LEU A 125 1.38 -5.36 -9.99
CA LEU A 125 2.51 -4.76 -9.28
C LEU A 125 2.43 -3.23 -9.30
N ASP A 126 2.14 -2.66 -10.48
CA ASP A 126 1.98 -1.21 -10.63
C ASP A 126 0.86 -0.67 -9.73
N ALA A 127 -0.27 -1.39 -9.62
CA ALA A 127 -1.35 -1.01 -8.72
C ALA A 127 -0.92 -1.04 -7.24
N LEU A 128 -0.18 -2.08 -6.82
CA LEU A 128 0.35 -2.18 -5.45
C LEU A 128 1.38 -1.10 -5.11
N LEU A 129 2.11 -0.61 -6.10
CA LEU A 129 3.10 0.47 -5.91
C LEU A 129 2.46 1.87 -5.93
N ALA A 130 1.24 2.00 -6.46
CA ALA A 130 0.51 3.26 -6.53
C ALA A 130 -0.30 3.57 -5.28
N ASP A 131 -0.64 2.55 -4.48
CA ASP A 131 -1.36 2.66 -3.21
C ASP A 131 -0.41 2.99 -2.05
#